data_14fe17b522ff01cdfda7f6686fe18d40
#
_entry.id   14fe17b522ff01cdfda7f6686fe18d40
#
_cell.length_a   1.000
_cell.length_b   1.000
_cell.length_c   1.000
_cell.angle_alpha   90.00
_cell.angle_beta   90.00
_cell.angle_gamma   90.00
#
_symmetry.space_group_name_H-M   'P 1'
#
loop_
_entity.id
_entity.type
_entity.pdbx_description
1 polymer ?
#
loop_
_entity_poly.entity_id
_entity_poly.type
_entity_poly.pdbx_seq_one_letter_code
_entity_poly.pdbx_strand_id
1 'polypeptide(L)'
;MDETEVKRIVQLTILELRQQELLQDVESAAYKEISERLTRFFTLDVPDDDLSQALEKIKSDKYRHILWMFYRDGYTVEEIAERLNVDVRTVSRNKKRLCLEIYTRLHN
;
A
#
# COMPACT_ATOMS: atom_id res chain seq x y z
N MET A 1 20.52 -21.42 -11.02
CA MET A 1 20.41 -21.61 -9.55
C MET A 1 19.47 -22.75 -9.27
N ASP A 2 19.88 -23.70 -8.44
CA ASP A 2 18.95 -24.73 -8.02
C ASP A 2 18.12 -24.25 -6.81
N GLU A 3 17.10 -25.01 -6.47
CA GLU A 3 16.18 -24.67 -5.36
C GLU A 3 16.91 -24.56 -4.02
N THR A 4 17.98 -25.33 -3.81
CA THR A 4 18.72 -25.35 -2.56
C THR A 4 19.47 -24.05 -2.34
N GLU A 5 20.06 -23.48 -3.39
CA GLU A 5 20.74 -22.18 -3.32
C GLU A 5 19.78 -21.04 -3.06
N VAL A 6 18.61 -21.05 -3.71
CA VAL A 6 17.56 -20.04 -3.48
C VAL A 6 17.05 -20.09 -2.04
N LYS A 7 16.83 -21.29 -1.49
CA LYS A 7 16.41 -21.45 -0.10
C LYS A 7 17.44 -20.95 0.90
N ARG A 8 18.75 -21.17 0.62
CA ARG A 8 19.85 -20.66 1.46
C ARG A 8 19.89 -19.13 1.48
N ILE A 9 19.75 -18.51 0.32
CA ILE A 9 19.76 -17.06 0.19
C ILE A 9 18.58 -16.46 0.96
N VAL A 10 17.40 -17.05 0.82
CA VAL A 10 16.19 -16.60 1.53
C VAL A 10 16.36 -16.72 3.04
N GLN A 11 16.91 -17.84 3.53
CA GLN A 11 17.14 -18.04 4.96
C GLN A 11 18.13 -17.06 5.56
N LEU A 12 19.23 -16.79 4.85
CA LEU A 12 20.23 -15.81 5.28
C LEU A 12 19.64 -14.41 5.35
N THR A 13 18.85 -14.04 4.35
CA THR A 13 18.19 -12.75 4.30
C THR A 13 17.21 -12.59 5.47
N ILE A 14 16.46 -13.65 5.81
CA ILE A 14 15.53 -13.66 6.93
C ILE A 14 16.27 -13.48 8.25
N LEU A 15 17.42 -14.16 8.44
CA LEU A 15 18.21 -14.03 9.67
C LEU A 15 18.78 -12.64 9.85
N GLU A 16 19.25 -12.01 8.78
CA GLU A 16 19.80 -10.66 8.82
C GLU A 16 18.72 -9.59 9.10
N LEU A 17 17.50 -9.80 8.64
CA LEU A 17 16.42 -8.82 8.73
C LEU A 17 15.46 -9.09 9.88
N ARG A 18 15.75 -10.04 10.76
CA ARG A 18 14.84 -10.47 11.82
C ARG A 18 14.36 -9.35 12.74
N GLN A 19 15.21 -8.37 13.02
CA GLN A 19 14.84 -7.22 13.85
C GLN A 19 13.98 -6.21 13.10
N GLN A 20 14.12 -6.16 11.77
CA GLN A 20 13.28 -5.31 10.91
C GLN A 20 11.96 -5.98 10.57
N GLU A 21 11.88 -7.31 10.65
CA GLU A 21 10.68 -8.09 10.36
C GLU A 21 9.46 -7.67 11.18
N LEU A 22 9.64 -7.40 12.47
CA LEU A 22 8.53 -7.02 13.35
C LEU A 22 7.87 -5.71 12.88
N LEU A 23 8.68 -4.72 12.47
CA LEU A 23 8.16 -3.46 11.94
C LEU A 23 7.55 -3.66 10.54
N GLN A 24 8.19 -4.46 9.68
CA GLN A 24 7.68 -4.75 8.35
C GLN A 24 6.38 -5.54 8.40
N ASP A 25 6.25 -6.48 9.35
CA ASP A 25 5.03 -7.26 9.53
C ASP A 25 3.86 -6.38 9.96
N VAL A 26 4.10 -5.44 10.88
CA VAL A 26 3.07 -4.49 11.32
C VAL A 26 2.66 -3.58 10.16
N GLU A 27 3.63 -3.05 9.41
CA GLU A 27 3.35 -2.22 8.24
C GLU A 27 2.61 -3.01 7.16
N SER A 28 3.02 -4.26 6.92
CA SER A 28 2.38 -5.12 5.91
C SER A 28 0.95 -5.45 6.29
N ALA A 29 0.68 -5.73 7.57
CA ALA A 29 -0.66 -6.00 8.07
C ALA A 29 -1.55 -4.75 7.97
N ALA A 30 -1.02 -3.60 8.33
CA ALA A 30 -1.73 -2.32 8.24
C ALA A 30 -2.05 -1.96 6.78
N TYR A 31 -1.07 -2.12 5.91
CA TYR A 31 -1.24 -1.87 4.47
C TYR A 31 -2.32 -2.80 3.90
N LYS A 32 -2.27 -4.09 4.23
CA LYS A 32 -3.25 -5.08 3.76
C LYS A 32 -4.66 -4.74 4.23
N GLU A 33 -4.82 -4.36 5.50
CA GLU A 33 -6.12 -3.97 6.05
C GLU A 33 -6.72 -2.80 5.29
N ILE A 34 -5.94 -1.74 5.08
CA ILE A 34 -6.41 -0.55 4.37
C ILE A 34 -6.66 -0.86 2.90
N SER A 35 -5.80 -1.65 2.27
CA SER A 35 -5.97 -2.05 0.88
C SER A 35 -7.30 -2.81 0.67
N GLU A 36 -7.63 -3.72 1.57
CA GLU A 36 -8.90 -4.44 1.54
C GLU A 36 -10.10 -3.51 1.76
N ARG A 37 -9.99 -2.56 2.71
CA ARG A 37 -11.06 -1.60 2.98
C ARG A 37 -11.29 -0.68 1.79
N LEU A 38 -10.23 -0.18 1.16
CA LEU A 38 -10.31 0.65 -0.04
C LEU A 38 -10.96 -0.11 -1.21
N THR A 39 -10.59 -1.38 -1.37
CA THR A 39 -11.17 -2.24 -2.41
C THR A 39 -12.68 -2.39 -2.21
N ARG A 40 -13.11 -2.69 -0.98
CA ARG A 40 -14.53 -2.82 -0.67
C ARG A 40 -15.28 -1.51 -0.87
N PHE A 41 -14.68 -0.41 -0.42
CA PHE A 41 -15.29 0.92 -0.51
C PHE A 41 -15.50 1.35 -1.97
N PHE A 42 -14.47 1.21 -2.81
CA PHE A 42 -14.52 1.69 -4.19
C PHE A 42 -15.12 0.67 -5.16
N THR A 43 -14.88 -0.62 -4.95
CA THR A 43 -15.26 -1.66 -5.92
C THR A 43 -16.59 -2.32 -5.57
N LEU A 44 -16.82 -2.59 -4.29
CA LEU A 44 -18.03 -3.27 -3.80
C LEU A 44 -19.07 -2.29 -3.24
N ASP A 45 -18.78 -1.00 -3.29
CA ASP A 45 -19.67 0.06 -2.83
C ASP A 45 -20.13 -0.12 -1.38
N VAL A 46 -19.25 -0.64 -0.52
CA VAL A 46 -19.50 -0.84 0.89
C VAL A 46 -19.31 0.48 1.64
N PRO A 47 -20.32 1.04 2.30
CA PRO A 47 -20.16 2.29 3.05
C PRO A 47 -19.12 2.16 4.16
N ASP A 48 -18.27 3.17 4.31
CA ASP A 48 -17.25 3.23 5.35
C ASP A 48 -16.99 4.69 5.69
N ASP A 49 -17.71 5.20 6.68
CA ASP A 49 -17.67 6.62 7.05
C ASP A 49 -16.30 7.03 7.56
N ASP A 50 -15.65 6.19 8.36
CA ASP A 50 -14.32 6.47 8.89
C ASP A 50 -13.29 6.55 7.76
N LEU A 51 -13.37 5.63 6.81
CA LEU A 51 -12.49 5.64 5.64
C LEU A 51 -12.75 6.88 4.78
N SER A 52 -14.01 7.24 4.58
CA SER A 52 -14.40 8.43 3.83
C SER A 52 -13.81 9.70 4.46
N GLN A 53 -13.85 9.81 5.78
CA GLN A 53 -13.27 10.93 6.51
C GLN A 53 -11.74 10.96 6.38
N ALA A 54 -11.10 9.79 6.47
CA ALA A 54 -9.66 9.69 6.30
C ALA A 54 -9.22 10.09 4.88
N LEU A 55 -10.00 9.71 3.87
CA LEU A 55 -9.75 10.11 2.48
C LEU A 55 -9.86 11.62 2.30
N GLU A 56 -10.82 12.25 2.98
CA GLU A 56 -10.94 13.72 2.98
C GLU A 56 -9.69 14.38 3.56
N LYS A 57 -9.09 13.80 4.60
CA LYS A 57 -7.91 14.36 5.26
C LYS A 57 -6.66 14.32 4.39
N ILE A 58 -6.58 13.40 3.44
CA ILE A 58 -5.43 13.29 2.53
C ILE A 58 -5.66 14.01 1.20
N LYS A 59 -6.76 14.70 1.04
CA LYS A 59 -7.17 15.31 -0.23
C LYS A 59 -6.20 16.42 -0.70
N SER A 60 -5.42 17.00 0.19
CA SER A 60 -4.39 17.97 -0.16
C SER A 60 -3.04 17.34 -0.53
N ASP A 61 -2.91 16.02 -0.40
CA ASP A 61 -1.67 15.31 -0.74
C ASP A 61 -1.46 15.30 -2.25
N LYS A 62 -0.22 15.55 -2.68
CA LYS A 62 0.15 15.60 -4.09
C LYS A 62 -0.16 14.28 -4.82
N TYR A 63 -0.03 13.15 -4.12
CA TYR A 63 -0.19 11.82 -4.71
C TYR A 63 -1.51 11.16 -4.37
N ARG A 64 -2.49 11.91 -3.87
CA ARG A 64 -3.80 11.37 -3.47
C ARG A 64 -4.49 10.57 -4.58
N HIS A 65 -4.34 10.99 -5.83
CA HIS A 65 -5.02 10.36 -6.97
C HIS A 65 -4.58 8.92 -7.20
N ILE A 66 -3.41 8.51 -6.70
CA ILE A 66 -2.92 7.14 -6.83
C ILE A 66 -3.94 6.16 -6.26
N LEU A 67 -4.54 6.47 -5.11
CA LEU A 67 -5.51 5.58 -4.47
C LEU A 67 -6.77 5.43 -5.32
N TRP A 68 -7.29 6.53 -5.86
CA TRP A 68 -8.47 6.48 -6.74
C TRP A 68 -8.17 5.75 -8.04
N MET A 69 -7.03 6.01 -8.64
CA MET A 69 -6.64 5.37 -9.90
C MET A 69 -6.47 3.86 -9.72
N PHE A 70 -5.88 3.44 -8.61
CA PHE A 70 -5.62 2.02 -8.36
C PHE A 70 -6.86 1.28 -7.86
N TYR A 71 -7.52 1.79 -6.82
CA TYR A 71 -8.62 1.07 -6.16
C TYR A 71 -9.99 1.31 -6.80
N ARG A 72 -10.23 2.49 -7.33
CA ARG A 72 -11.50 2.80 -7.98
C ARG A 72 -11.47 2.46 -9.47
N ASP A 73 -10.43 2.92 -10.17
CA ASP A 73 -10.38 2.86 -11.63
C ASP A 73 -9.70 1.60 -12.17
N GLY A 74 -9.00 0.85 -11.31
CA GLY A 74 -8.40 -0.43 -11.68
C GLY A 74 -7.12 -0.33 -12.49
N TYR A 75 -6.45 0.84 -12.47
CA TYR A 75 -5.18 0.99 -13.17
C TYR A 75 -4.06 0.25 -12.44
N THR A 76 -3.13 -0.32 -13.20
CA THR A 76 -1.92 -0.91 -12.63
C THR A 76 -0.98 0.20 -12.16
N VAL A 77 0.00 -0.17 -11.30
CA VAL A 77 1.03 0.76 -10.83
C VAL A 77 1.79 1.36 -12.02
N GLU A 78 2.09 0.55 -13.03
CA GLU A 78 2.79 0.97 -14.25
C GLU A 78 1.97 2.00 -15.04
N GLU A 79 0.68 1.75 -15.20
CA GLU A 79 -0.23 2.67 -15.89
C GLU A 79 -0.35 4.01 -15.15
N ILE A 80 -0.41 3.97 -13.82
CA ILE A 80 -0.45 5.18 -12.99
C ILE A 80 0.84 5.97 -13.13
N ALA A 81 1.99 5.29 -13.08
CA ALA A 81 3.30 5.93 -13.26
C ALA A 81 3.39 6.65 -14.60
N GLU A 82 2.92 6.02 -15.66
CA GLU A 82 2.88 6.62 -16.99
C GLU A 82 1.99 7.86 -17.03
N ARG A 83 0.78 7.76 -16.47
CA ARG A 83 -0.18 8.87 -16.46
C ARG A 83 0.28 10.07 -15.64
N LEU A 84 0.97 9.81 -14.53
CA LEU A 84 1.49 10.87 -13.65
C LEU A 84 2.88 11.34 -14.07
N ASN A 85 3.49 10.69 -15.06
CA ASN A 85 4.85 10.97 -15.52
C ASN A 85 5.86 10.88 -14.39
N VAL A 86 5.80 9.80 -13.64
CA VAL A 86 6.71 9.51 -12.51
C VAL A 86 7.19 8.06 -12.62
N ASP A 87 8.19 7.72 -11.80
CA ASP A 87 8.74 6.37 -11.70
C ASP A 87 7.73 5.43 -11.02
N VAL A 88 7.73 4.16 -11.41
CA VAL A 88 6.92 3.10 -10.78
C VAL A 88 7.18 3.04 -9.28
N ARG A 89 8.42 3.20 -8.86
CA ARG A 89 8.78 3.22 -7.44
C ARG A 89 8.11 4.36 -6.68
N THR A 90 7.97 5.51 -7.31
CA THR A 90 7.29 6.67 -6.74
C THR A 90 5.82 6.33 -6.48
N VAL A 91 5.15 5.68 -7.43
CA VAL A 91 3.75 5.27 -7.27
C VAL A 91 3.62 4.25 -6.14
N SER A 92 4.42 3.18 -6.16
CA SER A 92 4.35 2.12 -5.14
C SER A 92 4.63 2.65 -3.74
N ARG A 93 5.64 3.49 -3.61
CA ARG A 93 6.03 4.10 -2.33
C ARG A 93 4.93 5.00 -1.76
N ASN A 94 4.36 5.85 -2.60
CA ASN A 94 3.32 6.78 -2.16
C ASN A 94 1.99 6.07 -1.91
N LYS A 95 1.67 5.05 -2.69
CA LYS A 95 0.49 4.21 -2.46
C LYS A 95 0.57 3.59 -1.05
N LYS A 96 1.70 2.99 -0.71
CA LYS A 96 1.92 2.40 0.62
C LYS A 96 1.87 3.48 1.71
N ARG A 97 2.56 4.60 1.51
CA ARG A 97 2.60 5.71 2.46
C ARG A 97 1.20 6.23 2.78
N LEU A 98 0.39 6.44 1.75
CA LEU A 98 -0.98 6.94 1.93
C LEU A 98 -1.87 5.93 2.65
N CYS A 99 -1.74 4.65 2.34
CA CYS A 99 -2.47 3.60 3.05
C CYS A 99 -2.09 3.55 4.54
N LEU A 100 -0.81 3.69 4.86
CA LEU A 100 -0.34 3.71 6.24
C LEU A 100 -0.80 4.98 6.98
N GLU A 101 -0.86 6.10 6.30
CA GLU A 101 -1.40 7.33 6.86
C GLU A 101 -2.89 7.17 7.19
N ILE A 102 -3.66 6.58 6.29
CA ILE A 102 -5.07 6.27 6.54
C ILE A 102 -5.21 5.34 7.75
N TYR A 103 -4.40 4.29 7.82
CA TYR A 103 -4.41 3.37 8.95
C TYR A 103 -4.18 4.10 10.27
N THR A 104 -3.19 4.98 10.33
CA THR A 104 -2.89 5.77 11.51
C THR A 104 -4.09 6.64 11.93
N ARG A 105 -4.75 7.26 10.97
CA ARG A 105 -5.93 8.09 11.25
C ARG A 105 -7.11 7.30 11.76
N LEU A 106 -7.29 6.06 11.25
CA LEU A 106 -8.40 5.20 11.67
C LEU A 106 -8.19 4.58 13.05
N HIS A 107 -6.95 4.43 13.49
CA HIS A 107 -6.59 3.78 14.76
C HIS A 107 -6.09 4.77 15.83
N ASN A 108 -6.24 6.03 15.60
CA ASN A 108 -5.93 7.06 16.60
C ASN A 108 -7.17 7.50 17.36
#